data_21222ea9529c0f73d2788ba9e2a21345
#
_entry.id   21222ea9529c0f73d2788ba9e2a21345
#
_cell.length_a   1.000
_cell.length_b   1.000
_cell.length_c   1.000
_cell.angle_alpha   90.00
_cell.angle_beta   90.00
_cell.angle_gamma   90.00
#
_symmetry.space_group_name_H-M   'P 1'
#
loop_
_entity.id
_entity.type
_entity.pdbx_description
1 polymer ?
#
loop_
_entity_poly.entity_id
_entity_poly.type
_entity_poly.pdbx_seq_one_letter_code
_entity_poly.pdbx_strand_id
1 'polypeptide(L)'
;MKTVMLTYPQTLTSDELHTQPQVLAIGQFDGLHLGHASVILSAVRIARETGVQAAVMTFHPHPKEVMRKGDYEGYLTPLRDKEEILAGLGVDILYVVEFNDEFSKLTPKQFAHDLLLPLQTRTAVVGFDFRFGHQGAGDEQLLRSLGGNDMTVETVPPFLLNGEKVSSSLIRGLLKRGQMDEASQWMGRPYSIRGTVIHGEKRGRTIGFPTANLELLDRYVIPAKGVYAVRVQYGEQMLRGVMNLGVKPTFHESGMKPTFEVHLLDFEGQLYDQELKVELVHYIREERKFASIDALISQIREDALTAARLLS
;
A
#
# COMPACT_ATOMS: atom_id res chain seq x y z
N MET A 1 9.30 5.90 -14.20
CA MET A 1 10.04 5.24 -13.08
C MET A 1 10.50 3.86 -13.52
N LYS A 2 11.76 3.47 -13.21
CA LYS A 2 12.30 2.12 -13.44
C LYS A 2 12.23 1.33 -12.14
N THR A 3 11.72 0.11 -12.14
CA THR A 3 11.79 -0.81 -10.99
C THR A 3 12.94 -1.79 -11.17
N VAL A 4 13.75 -1.97 -10.13
CA VAL A 4 14.92 -2.86 -10.10
C VAL A 4 14.80 -3.79 -8.91
N MET A 5 14.75 -5.09 -9.17
CA MET A 5 14.76 -6.12 -8.12
C MET A 5 16.20 -6.39 -7.70
N LEU A 6 16.46 -6.38 -6.41
CA LEU A 6 17.79 -6.62 -5.84
C LEU A 6 17.74 -7.84 -4.91
N THR A 7 18.58 -8.82 -5.18
CA THR A 7 18.77 -9.99 -4.31
C THR A 7 20.20 -9.96 -3.76
N TYR A 8 20.36 -9.77 -2.46
CA TYR A 8 21.67 -9.75 -1.81
C TYR A 8 22.19 -11.19 -1.61
N PRO A 9 23.50 -11.46 -1.87
CA PRO A 9 24.54 -10.57 -2.44
C PRO A 9 24.59 -10.58 -3.96
N GLN A 10 23.84 -11.42 -4.64
CA GLN A 10 24.07 -11.86 -6.02
C GLN A 10 23.91 -10.75 -7.08
N THR A 11 22.96 -9.84 -6.88
CA THR A 11 22.67 -8.79 -7.88
C THR A 11 23.60 -7.58 -7.81
N LEU A 12 24.33 -7.39 -6.70
CA LEU A 12 25.21 -6.23 -6.52
C LEU A 12 26.57 -6.36 -7.20
N THR A 13 26.92 -7.57 -7.67
CA THR A 13 28.18 -7.88 -8.33
C THR A 13 28.07 -7.88 -9.85
N SER A 14 26.89 -7.68 -10.42
CA SER A 14 26.69 -7.69 -11.87
C SER A 14 27.00 -6.33 -12.49
N ASP A 15 27.78 -6.32 -13.58
CA ASP A 15 28.04 -5.13 -14.42
C ASP A 15 26.76 -4.52 -15.02
N GLU A 16 25.60 -5.17 -14.82
CA GLU A 16 24.29 -4.72 -15.25
C GLU A 16 23.69 -3.61 -14.34
N LEU A 17 24.22 -3.43 -13.14
CA LEU A 17 23.87 -2.30 -12.26
C LEU A 17 24.60 -1.03 -12.73
N HIS A 18 24.28 -0.53 -13.90
CA HIS A 18 24.70 0.81 -14.34
C HIS A 18 24.05 1.87 -13.46
N THR A 19 24.55 2.01 -12.24
CA THR A 19 24.07 3.02 -11.31
C THR A 19 24.73 4.36 -11.59
N GLN A 20 23.94 5.41 -11.61
CA GLN A 20 24.42 6.80 -11.62
C GLN A 20 24.29 7.38 -10.22
N PRO A 21 25.00 8.48 -9.93
CA PRO A 21 24.83 9.17 -8.66
C PRO A 21 23.35 9.48 -8.39
N GLN A 22 22.91 9.21 -7.16
CA GLN A 22 21.50 9.33 -6.82
C GLN A 22 21.25 9.74 -5.37
N VAL A 23 20.09 10.29 -5.11
CA VAL A 23 19.50 10.49 -3.79
C VAL A 23 18.54 9.33 -3.52
N LEU A 24 18.72 8.64 -2.42
CA LEU A 24 18.01 7.40 -2.11
C LEU A 24 17.18 7.54 -0.83
N ALA A 25 15.85 7.54 -0.94
CA ALA A 25 14.97 7.38 0.21
C ALA A 25 14.88 5.91 0.60
N ILE A 26 15.09 5.60 1.90
CA ILE A 26 15.15 4.21 2.38
C ILE A 26 14.06 3.98 3.41
N GLY A 27 13.22 2.95 3.18
CA GLY A 27 12.19 2.55 4.13
C GLY A 27 11.27 1.44 3.61
N GLN A 28 10.48 0.86 4.50
CA GLN A 28 9.46 -0.12 4.10
C GLN A 28 8.33 0.52 3.29
N PHE A 29 8.02 1.76 3.60
CA PHE A 29 7.01 2.58 2.92
C PHE A 29 5.66 1.86 2.71
N ASP A 30 5.24 1.04 3.70
CA ASP A 30 3.94 0.39 3.64
C ASP A 30 2.84 1.39 4.01
N GLY A 31 1.90 1.58 3.08
CA GLY A 31 0.84 2.58 3.17
C GLY A 31 1.16 3.87 2.43
N LEU A 32 2.42 4.22 2.13
CA LEU A 32 2.80 5.47 1.46
C LEU A 32 1.98 6.68 1.96
N HIS A 33 1.83 6.75 3.29
CA HIS A 33 1.10 7.81 3.98
C HIS A 33 1.87 9.14 3.97
N LEU A 34 1.27 10.22 4.44
CA LEU A 34 1.87 11.56 4.41
C LEU A 34 3.28 11.62 5.03
N GLY A 35 3.53 10.86 6.11
CA GLY A 35 4.89 10.76 6.69
C GLY A 35 5.89 10.05 5.78
N HIS A 36 5.47 9.03 5.03
CA HIS A 36 6.32 8.40 4.01
C HIS A 36 6.53 9.34 2.82
N ALA A 37 5.46 10.00 2.37
CA ALA A 37 5.54 10.96 1.28
C ALA A 37 6.52 12.11 1.59
N SER A 38 6.58 12.60 2.84
CA SER A 38 7.54 13.65 3.22
C SER A 38 9.00 13.22 3.07
N VAL A 39 9.33 11.97 3.41
CA VAL A 39 10.69 11.40 3.20
C VAL A 39 11.00 11.28 1.71
N ILE A 40 10.08 10.74 0.92
CA ILE A 40 10.25 10.52 -0.51
C ILE A 40 10.36 11.84 -1.26
N LEU A 41 9.47 12.81 -0.96
CA LEU A 41 9.50 14.13 -1.59
C LEU A 41 10.76 14.92 -1.22
N SER A 42 11.31 14.74 0.00
CA SER A 42 12.62 15.31 0.36
C SER A 42 13.73 14.74 -0.53
N ALA A 43 13.73 13.42 -0.77
CA ALA A 43 14.70 12.80 -1.69
C ALA A 43 14.54 13.31 -3.12
N VAL A 44 13.30 13.40 -3.63
CA VAL A 44 13.02 13.93 -4.97
C VAL A 44 13.49 15.40 -5.08
N ARG A 45 13.21 16.23 -4.09
CA ARG A 45 13.66 17.63 -4.07
C ARG A 45 15.18 17.73 -4.12
N ILE A 46 15.91 17.04 -3.23
CA ILE A 46 17.37 17.07 -3.20
C ILE A 46 17.95 16.55 -4.52
N ALA A 47 17.39 15.50 -5.09
CA ALA A 47 17.82 14.96 -6.38
C ALA A 47 17.68 15.98 -7.52
N ARG A 48 16.57 16.72 -7.57
CA ARG A 48 16.35 17.78 -8.58
C ARG A 48 17.29 18.98 -8.36
N GLU A 49 17.54 19.37 -7.11
CA GLU A 49 18.47 20.46 -6.76
C GLU A 49 19.93 20.12 -7.12
N THR A 50 20.32 18.85 -7.03
CA THR A 50 21.68 18.39 -7.30
C THR A 50 21.88 17.81 -8.69
N GLY A 51 20.81 17.72 -9.50
CA GLY A 51 20.87 17.21 -10.87
C GLY A 51 21.14 15.71 -10.98
N VAL A 52 20.75 14.91 -9.97
CA VAL A 52 20.92 13.47 -9.95
C VAL A 52 19.55 12.75 -9.91
N GLN A 53 19.55 11.40 -9.98
CA GLN A 53 18.32 10.62 -9.95
C GLN A 53 17.73 10.56 -8.53
N ALA A 54 16.38 10.59 -8.45
CA ALA A 54 15.64 10.31 -7.23
C ALA A 54 15.30 8.83 -7.16
N ALA A 55 15.76 8.15 -6.14
CA ALA A 55 15.51 6.73 -5.96
C ALA A 55 14.82 6.44 -4.63
N VAL A 56 14.08 5.34 -4.59
CA VAL A 56 13.48 4.78 -3.38
C VAL A 56 13.94 3.35 -3.22
N MET A 57 14.32 2.95 -2.02
CA MET A 57 14.58 1.56 -1.65
C MET A 57 13.49 1.06 -0.71
N THR A 58 12.87 -0.04 -1.07
CA THR A 58 11.88 -0.75 -0.26
C THR A 58 12.21 -2.24 -0.19
N PHE A 59 11.54 -2.96 0.70
CA PHE A 59 11.82 -4.36 0.97
C PHE A 59 10.58 -5.22 0.70
N HIS A 60 10.78 -6.35 0.02
CA HIS A 60 9.71 -7.29 -0.30
C HIS A 60 10.24 -8.74 -0.27
N PRO A 61 9.55 -9.71 0.37
CA PRO A 61 8.33 -9.53 1.18
C PRO A 61 8.53 -8.62 2.40
N HIS A 62 7.42 -8.28 3.08
CA HIS A 62 7.51 -7.41 4.24
C HIS A 62 8.34 -8.08 5.37
N PRO A 63 9.30 -7.37 6.02
CA PRO A 63 10.16 -7.95 7.05
C PRO A 63 9.41 -8.70 8.17
N LYS A 64 8.24 -8.19 8.60
CA LYS A 64 7.41 -8.87 9.62
C LYS A 64 6.85 -10.21 9.13
N GLU A 65 6.58 -10.34 7.83
CA GLU A 65 6.08 -11.57 7.22
C GLU A 65 7.16 -12.65 7.25
N VAL A 66 8.37 -12.33 6.76
CA VAL A 66 9.50 -13.24 6.70
C VAL A 66 9.98 -13.65 8.10
N MET A 67 10.10 -12.67 9.00
CA MET A 67 10.58 -12.90 10.37
C MET A 67 9.53 -13.52 11.28
N ARG A 68 8.31 -13.77 10.79
CA ARG A 68 7.15 -14.28 11.56
C ARG A 68 6.94 -13.52 12.89
N LYS A 69 7.20 -12.20 12.88
CA LYS A 69 7.04 -11.32 14.03
C LYS A 69 5.61 -10.78 14.08
N GLY A 70 4.81 -11.35 14.97
CA GLY A 70 3.42 -10.95 15.18
C GLY A 70 2.48 -11.39 14.05
N ASP A 71 1.21 -11.02 14.17
CA ASP A 71 0.21 -11.29 13.13
C ASP A 71 0.36 -10.26 12.00
N TYR A 72 1.08 -10.65 10.95
CA TYR A 72 1.16 -9.82 9.75
C TYR A 72 -0.14 -9.90 8.97
N GLU A 73 -0.91 -8.82 8.99
CA GLU A 73 -2.29 -8.77 8.48
C GLU A 73 -2.40 -8.45 6.98
N GLY A 74 -1.28 -8.23 6.30
CA GLY A 74 -1.23 -7.83 4.90
C GLY A 74 -0.67 -6.42 4.68
N TYR A 75 -0.61 -6.00 3.43
CA TYR A 75 -0.08 -4.70 3.01
C TYR A 75 -1.15 -3.61 3.05
N LEU A 76 -0.78 -2.40 3.49
CA LEU A 76 -1.57 -1.20 3.22
C LEU A 76 -1.45 -0.79 1.75
N THR A 77 -0.26 -0.99 1.17
CA THR A 77 0.03 -0.67 -0.22
C THR A 77 0.97 -1.74 -0.78
N PRO A 78 0.44 -2.77 -1.46
CA PRO A 78 1.24 -3.77 -2.15
C PRO A 78 2.19 -3.18 -3.18
N LEU A 79 3.13 -3.98 -3.67
CA LEU A 79 4.23 -3.51 -4.52
C LEU A 79 3.74 -2.78 -5.77
N ARG A 80 2.76 -3.33 -6.48
CA ARG A 80 2.20 -2.73 -7.69
C ARG A 80 1.56 -1.36 -7.43
N ASP A 81 0.79 -1.24 -6.34
CA ASP A 81 0.19 0.04 -5.95
C ASP A 81 1.25 1.05 -5.49
N LYS A 82 2.31 0.55 -4.84
CA LYS A 82 3.46 1.35 -4.44
C LYS A 82 4.18 1.94 -5.66
N GLU A 83 4.40 1.15 -6.71
CA GLU A 83 5.01 1.59 -7.97
C GLU A 83 4.24 2.75 -8.60
N GLU A 84 2.91 2.63 -8.69
CA GLU A 84 2.04 3.66 -9.25
C GLU A 84 2.14 4.98 -8.48
N ILE A 85 2.07 4.91 -7.14
CA ILE A 85 2.13 6.08 -6.28
C ILE A 85 3.51 6.74 -6.33
N LEU A 86 4.60 5.96 -6.28
CA LEU A 86 5.97 6.47 -6.33
C LEU A 86 6.27 7.16 -7.67
N ALA A 87 5.78 6.61 -8.77
CA ALA A 87 5.89 7.24 -10.09
C ALA A 87 5.19 8.61 -10.08
N GLY A 88 3.99 8.71 -9.48
CA GLY A 88 3.26 9.97 -9.31
C GLY A 88 3.98 10.99 -8.42
N LEU A 89 4.82 10.55 -7.49
CA LEU A 89 5.65 11.42 -6.65
C LEU A 89 6.94 11.90 -7.32
N GLY A 90 7.22 11.47 -8.56
CA GLY A 90 8.41 11.89 -9.33
C GLY A 90 9.66 11.10 -9.01
N VAL A 91 9.54 9.88 -8.51
CA VAL A 91 10.64 8.94 -8.31
C VAL A 91 11.12 8.41 -9.66
N ASP A 92 12.43 8.37 -9.89
CA ASP A 92 13.02 7.88 -11.13
C ASP A 92 13.29 6.37 -11.06
N ILE A 93 13.75 5.87 -9.90
CA ILE A 93 14.11 4.46 -9.70
C ILE A 93 13.49 3.94 -8.39
N LEU A 94 12.88 2.76 -8.46
CA LEU A 94 12.47 1.97 -7.30
C LEU A 94 13.35 0.72 -7.18
N TYR A 95 14.14 0.63 -6.12
CA TYR A 95 14.84 -0.59 -5.74
C TYR A 95 13.95 -1.40 -4.79
N VAL A 96 13.64 -2.63 -5.19
CA VAL A 96 12.91 -3.59 -4.39
C VAL A 96 13.90 -4.65 -3.92
N VAL A 97 14.34 -4.54 -2.69
CA VAL A 97 15.28 -5.50 -2.10
C VAL A 97 14.52 -6.72 -1.61
N GLU A 98 14.92 -7.90 -2.06
CA GLU A 98 14.40 -9.16 -1.53
C GLU A 98 14.76 -9.29 -0.05
N PHE A 99 13.74 -9.26 0.81
CA PHE A 99 13.95 -9.47 2.24
C PHE A 99 13.86 -10.94 2.57
N ASN A 100 15.01 -11.59 2.59
CA ASN A 100 15.18 -13.01 2.92
C ASN A 100 16.00 -13.20 4.22
N ASP A 101 16.24 -14.45 4.58
CA ASP A 101 16.99 -14.79 5.81
C ASP A 101 18.44 -14.26 5.79
N GLU A 102 19.10 -14.28 4.63
CA GLU A 102 20.47 -13.77 4.47
C GLU A 102 20.50 -12.25 4.64
N PHE A 103 19.60 -11.53 3.95
CA PHE A 103 19.49 -10.07 4.06
C PHE A 103 19.17 -9.64 5.51
N SER A 104 18.33 -10.40 6.21
CA SER A 104 17.96 -10.10 7.60
C SER A 104 19.14 -10.13 8.59
N LYS A 105 20.24 -10.79 8.23
CA LYS A 105 21.46 -10.94 9.04
C LYS A 105 22.54 -9.91 8.71
N LEU A 106 22.34 -9.05 7.70
CA LEU A 106 23.28 -8.02 7.32
C LEU A 106 23.61 -7.10 8.51
N THR A 107 24.90 -6.96 8.78
CA THR A 107 25.36 -5.95 9.75
C THR A 107 25.12 -4.54 9.20
N PRO A 108 25.03 -3.50 10.06
CA PRO A 108 24.95 -2.13 9.59
C PRO A 108 26.07 -1.75 8.62
N LYS A 109 27.28 -2.22 8.85
CA LYS A 109 28.43 -1.98 7.98
C LYS A 109 28.21 -2.57 6.59
N GLN A 110 27.79 -3.83 6.51
CA GLN A 110 27.49 -4.48 5.24
C GLN A 110 26.36 -3.77 4.49
N PHE A 111 25.29 -3.38 5.17
CA PHE A 111 24.22 -2.62 4.56
C PHE A 111 24.71 -1.33 3.88
N ALA A 112 25.58 -0.57 4.54
CA ALA A 112 26.14 0.64 3.99
C ALA A 112 27.14 0.38 2.86
N HIS A 113 28.13 -0.52 3.10
CA HIS A 113 29.27 -0.71 2.19
C HIS A 113 28.97 -1.64 1.02
N ASP A 114 28.14 -2.69 1.24
CA ASP A 114 27.86 -3.70 0.20
C ASP A 114 26.58 -3.39 -0.58
N LEU A 115 25.73 -2.48 -0.08
CA LEU A 115 24.47 -2.13 -0.73
C LEU A 115 24.40 -0.64 -1.13
N LEU A 116 24.53 0.31 -0.19
CA LEU A 116 24.27 1.71 -0.49
C LEU A 116 25.39 2.37 -1.32
N LEU A 117 26.65 2.15 -0.97
CA LEU A 117 27.78 2.74 -1.69
C LEU A 117 27.93 2.19 -3.12
N PRO A 118 27.79 0.87 -3.39
CA PRO A 118 27.80 0.35 -4.76
C PRO A 118 26.66 0.88 -5.62
N LEU A 119 25.51 1.23 -5.03
CA LEU A 119 24.41 1.92 -5.72
C LEU A 119 24.69 3.39 -6.01
N GLN A 120 25.91 3.90 -5.74
CA GLN A 120 26.30 5.30 -5.90
C GLN A 120 25.36 6.28 -5.16
N THR A 121 24.90 5.89 -3.98
CA THR A 121 24.06 6.73 -3.13
C THR A 121 24.88 7.93 -2.63
N ARG A 122 24.60 9.13 -3.11
CA ARG A 122 25.24 10.38 -2.66
C ARG A 122 24.58 10.95 -1.42
N THR A 123 23.27 10.81 -1.33
CA THR A 123 22.49 11.21 -0.17
C THR A 123 21.47 10.11 0.16
N ALA A 124 21.57 9.56 1.35
CA ALA A 124 20.53 8.70 1.92
C ALA A 124 19.51 9.57 2.68
N VAL A 125 18.23 9.46 2.33
CA VAL A 125 17.15 10.17 3.00
C VAL A 125 16.33 9.18 3.82
N VAL A 126 16.25 9.41 5.12
CA VAL A 126 15.62 8.47 6.07
C VAL A 126 14.67 9.20 7.03
N GLY A 127 13.69 8.48 7.56
CA GLY A 127 12.85 9.00 8.64
C GLY A 127 13.61 9.04 9.97
N PHE A 128 13.17 9.90 10.90
CA PHE A 128 13.76 10.11 12.23
C PHE A 128 13.84 8.82 13.09
N ASP A 129 13.02 7.82 12.81
CA ASP A 129 12.96 6.53 13.51
C ASP A 129 13.58 5.37 12.70
N PHE A 130 14.40 5.71 11.70
CA PHE A 130 15.03 4.74 10.83
C PHE A 130 15.94 3.79 11.58
N ARG A 131 15.76 2.49 11.33
CA ARG A 131 16.61 1.42 11.83
C ARG A 131 16.98 0.47 10.69
N PHE A 132 18.23 -0.01 10.68
CA PHE A 132 18.73 -0.89 9.65
C PHE A 132 19.74 -1.91 10.20
N GLY A 133 20.12 -2.86 9.35
CA GLY A 133 21.00 -3.94 9.73
C GLY A 133 20.34 -4.98 10.63
N HIS A 134 21.10 -5.99 11.00
CA HIS A 134 20.60 -7.11 11.81
C HIS A 134 19.94 -6.61 13.10
N GLN A 135 18.70 -7.04 13.32
CA GLN A 135 17.86 -6.65 14.46
C GLN A 135 17.69 -5.11 14.66
N GLY A 136 17.91 -4.32 13.60
CA GLY A 136 17.80 -2.86 13.67
C GLY A 136 18.93 -2.21 14.49
N ALA A 137 20.11 -2.82 14.49
CA ALA A 137 21.27 -2.35 15.28
C ALA A 137 21.81 -1.00 14.80
N GLY A 138 21.57 -0.62 13.53
CA GLY A 138 21.95 0.68 12.97
C GLY A 138 20.86 1.73 13.12
N ASP A 139 21.28 2.98 13.26
CA ASP A 139 20.47 4.18 13.25
C ASP A 139 21.05 5.23 12.30
N GLU A 140 20.44 6.40 12.22
CA GLU A 140 20.85 7.47 11.30
C GLU A 140 22.28 8.00 11.62
N GLN A 141 22.70 8.01 12.88
CA GLN A 141 24.01 8.47 13.28
C GLN A 141 25.09 7.49 12.84
N LEU A 142 24.85 6.19 13.03
CA LEU A 142 25.74 5.15 12.53
C LEU A 142 25.81 5.18 11.00
N LEU A 143 24.68 5.41 10.31
CA LEU A 143 24.66 5.51 8.85
C LEU A 143 25.52 6.69 8.36
N ARG A 144 25.48 7.86 9.01
CA ARG A 144 26.37 9.00 8.73
C ARG A 144 27.84 8.62 8.90
N SER A 145 28.15 7.96 10.00
CA SER A 145 29.52 7.52 10.28
C SER A 145 30.05 6.53 9.23
N LEU A 146 29.21 5.60 8.79
CA LEU A 146 29.57 4.60 7.78
C LEU A 146 29.65 5.18 6.36
N GLY A 147 28.87 6.21 6.07
CA GLY A 147 28.91 6.94 4.79
C GLY A 147 30.16 7.80 4.61
N GLY A 148 30.74 8.28 5.70
CA GLY A 148 31.98 9.08 5.68
C GLY A 148 31.87 10.30 4.75
N ASN A 149 32.81 10.41 3.82
CA ASN A 149 32.84 11.47 2.79
C ASN A 149 32.08 11.09 1.50
N ASP A 150 31.72 9.83 1.35
CA ASP A 150 31.13 9.31 0.10
C ASP A 150 29.60 9.44 0.04
N MET A 151 28.95 9.48 1.21
CA MET A 151 27.49 9.53 1.31
C MET A 151 27.05 10.45 2.46
N THR A 152 26.19 11.42 2.17
CA THR A 152 25.51 12.22 3.19
C THR A 152 24.21 11.55 3.64
N VAL A 153 23.73 11.92 4.84
CA VAL A 153 22.46 11.40 5.36
C VAL A 153 21.55 12.57 5.75
N GLU A 154 20.39 12.63 5.15
CA GLU A 154 19.31 13.57 5.48
C GLU A 154 18.25 12.86 6.32
N THR A 155 17.93 13.43 7.48
CA THR A 155 16.94 12.86 8.39
C THR A 155 15.70 13.73 8.39
N VAL A 156 14.57 13.13 7.98
CA VAL A 156 13.29 13.82 7.90
C VAL A 156 12.55 13.67 9.23
N PRO A 157 12.11 14.79 9.84
CA PRO A 157 11.35 14.74 11.10
C PRO A 157 9.97 14.06 10.92
N PRO A 158 9.30 13.66 12.03
CA PRO A 158 7.98 13.06 11.96
C PRO A 158 6.97 14.04 11.35
N PHE A 159 6.16 13.56 10.42
CA PHE A 159 5.02 14.31 9.91
C PHE A 159 3.87 14.23 10.92
N LEU A 160 3.42 15.38 11.38
CA LEU A 160 2.31 15.48 12.31
C LEU A 160 1.06 16.00 11.61
N LEU A 161 -0.06 15.32 11.84
CA LEU A 161 -1.38 15.79 11.45
C LEU A 161 -2.20 15.98 12.73
N ASN A 162 -2.74 17.18 12.92
CA ASN A 162 -3.46 17.54 14.16
C ASN A 162 -2.67 17.30 15.45
N GLY A 163 -1.33 17.42 15.40
CA GLY A 163 -0.45 17.20 16.55
C GLY A 163 -0.10 15.73 16.82
N GLU A 164 -0.63 14.79 16.03
CA GLU A 164 -0.37 13.36 16.16
C GLU A 164 0.51 12.86 15.02
N LYS A 165 1.44 11.93 15.32
CA LYS A 165 2.34 11.33 14.33
C LYS A 165 1.60 10.41 13.37
N VAL A 166 1.74 10.66 12.07
CA VAL A 166 1.24 9.75 11.02
C VAL A 166 2.04 8.45 11.01
N SER A 167 1.35 7.31 11.06
CA SER A 167 2.00 5.99 11.04
C SER A 167 1.11 4.91 10.40
N SER A 168 1.76 3.89 9.83
CA SER A 168 1.05 2.72 9.28
C SER A 168 0.23 1.98 10.33
N SER A 169 0.67 1.94 11.60
CA SER A 169 -0.08 1.31 12.70
C SER A 169 -1.38 2.04 13.01
N LEU A 170 -1.34 3.37 13.03
CA LEU A 170 -2.54 4.19 13.22
C LEU A 170 -3.54 3.94 12.08
N ILE A 171 -3.07 4.00 10.83
CA ILE A 171 -3.92 3.78 9.65
C ILE A 171 -4.56 2.38 9.68
N ARG A 172 -3.82 1.33 10.03
CA ARG A 172 -4.36 -0.02 10.20
C ARG A 172 -5.49 -0.04 11.24
N GLY A 173 -5.31 0.67 12.36
CA GLY A 173 -6.34 0.82 13.38
C GLY A 173 -7.60 1.52 12.87
N LEU A 174 -7.45 2.58 12.07
CA LEU A 174 -8.58 3.31 11.46
C LEU A 174 -9.36 2.42 10.48
N LEU A 175 -8.66 1.70 9.59
CA LEU A 175 -9.30 0.77 8.65
C LEU A 175 -10.10 -0.31 9.37
N LYS A 176 -9.56 -0.89 10.45
CA LYS A 176 -10.25 -1.91 11.25
C LYS A 176 -11.51 -1.40 11.95
N ARG A 177 -11.61 -0.10 12.21
CA ARG A 177 -12.79 0.55 12.78
C ARG A 177 -13.73 1.14 11.73
N GLY A 178 -13.42 1.01 10.43
CA GLY A 178 -14.22 1.59 9.35
C GLY A 178 -14.11 3.12 9.25
N GLN A 179 -13.11 3.74 9.89
CA GLN A 179 -12.88 5.18 9.88
C GLN A 179 -12.16 5.61 8.59
N MET A 180 -12.84 5.46 7.45
CA MET A 180 -12.24 5.62 6.12
C MET A 180 -11.85 7.07 5.83
N ASP A 181 -12.66 8.03 6.25
CA ASP A 181 -12.40 9.46 6.07
C ASP A 181 -11.11 9.88 6.76
N GLU A 182 -10.93 9.46 8.01
CA GLU A 182 -9.71 9.72 8.77
C GLU A 182 -8.53 8.98 8.12
N ALA A 183 -8.67 7.69 7.78
CA ALA A 183 -7.63 6.93 7.12
C ALA A 183 -7.16 7.63 5.83
N SER A 184 -8.10 8.14 5.02
CA SER A 184 -7.82 8.89 3.81
C SER A 184 -7.04 10.18 4.09
N GLN A 185 -7.39 10.93 5.12
CA GLN A 185 -6.67 12.14 5.54
C GLN A 185 -5.20 11.81 5.92
N TRP A 186 -4.98 10.74 6.68
CA TRP A 186 -3.64 10.32 7.12
C TRP A 186 -2.81 9.72 6.00
N MET A 187 -3.45 9.05 5.05
CA MET A 187 -2.78 8.52 3.86
C MET A 187 -2.55 9.58 2.77
N GLY A 188 -3.31 10.69 2.79
CA GLY A 188 -3.35 11.68 1.70
C GLY A 188 -4.11 11.19 0.46
N ARG A 189 -4.80 10.05 0.56
CA ARG A 189 -5.64 9.45 -0.48
C ARG A 189 -6.55 8.38 0.12
N PRO A 190 -7.65 7.99 -0.56
CA PRO A 190 -8.46 6.85 -0.15
C PRO A 190 -7.64 5.55 -0.09
N TYR A 191 -7.99 4.68 0.85
CA TYR A 191 -7.49 3.31 0.88
C TYR A 191 -8.04 2.55 -0.31
N SER A 192 -7.21 1.83 -1.04
CA SER A 192 -7.62 1.08 -2.23
C SER A 192 -7.17 -0.38 -2.20
N ILE A 193 -7.95 -1.23 -2.86
CA ILE A 193 -7.66 -2.64 -3.12
C ILE A 193 -7.79 -2.93 -4.61
N ARG A 194 -7.05 -3.93 -5.09
CA ARG A 194 -7.19 -4.44 -6.46
C ARG A 194 -7.66 -5.89 -6.43
N GLY A 195 -8.52 -6.23 -7.37
CA GLY A 195 -8.99 -7.60 -7.53
C GLY A 195 -9.46 -7.87 -8.94
N THR A 196 -9.44 -9.15 -9.31
CA THR A 196 -10.06 -9.65 -10.54
C THR A 196 -11.53 -9.99 -10.27
N VAL A 197 -12.39 -9.63 -11.20
CA VAL A 197 -13.81 -9.96 -11.10
C VAL A 197 -14.01 -11.44 -11.43
N ILE A 198 -14.48 -12.19 -10.44
CA ILE A 198 -14.77 -13.63 -10.57
C ILE A 198 -16.26 -13.92 -10.63
N HIS A 199 -16.61 -15.12 -11.08
CA HIS A 199 -17.98 -15.58 -11.03
C HIS A 199 -18.46 -15.80 -9.58
N GLY A 200 -19.54 -15.10 -9.20
CA GLY A 200 -20.24 -15.28 -7.93
C GLY A 200 -21.55 -16.05 -8.07
N GLU A 201 -22.34 -16.06 -7.01
CA GLU A 201 -23.63 -16.77 -6.96
C GLU A 201 -24.75 -16.09 -7.79
N LYS A 202 -24.47 -14.92 -8.39
CA LYS A 202 -25.39 -14.13 -9.26
C LYS A 202 -26.71 -13.72 -8.59
N ARG A 203 -26.84 -13.83 -7.25
CA ARG A 203 -28.08 -13.48 -6.51
C ARG A 203 -28.46 -12.01 -6.67
N GLY A 204 -27.51 -11.09 -6.68
CA GLY A 204 -27.77 -9.66 -6.89
C GLY A 204 -28.46 -9.37 -8.21
N ARG A 205 -28.12 -10.10 -9.29
CA ARG A 205 -28.73 -9.94 -10.61
C ARG A 205 -30.23 -10.22 -10.60
N THR A 206 -30.68 -11.21 -9.81
CA THR A 206 -32.12 -11.59 -9.74
C THR A 206 -32.97 -10.58 -9.01
N ILE A 207 -32.36 -9.73 -8.18
CA ILE A 207 -33.04 -8.67 -7.42
C ILE A 207 -32.78 -7.27 -7.98
N GLY A 208 -32.15 -7.16 -9.16
CA GLY A 208 -31.92 -5.89 -9.86
C GLY A 208 -30.64 -5.14 -9.45
N PHE A 209 -29.76 -5.73 -8.65
CA PHE A 209 -28.48 -5.14 -8.21
C PHE A 209 -27.31 -6.07 -8.56
N PRO A 210 -26.89 -6.12 -9.83
CA PRO A 210 -25.75 -6.95 -10.23
C PRO A 210 -24.49 -6.52 -9.47
N THR A 211 -23.75 -7.48 -8.91
CA THR A 211 -22.51 -7.25 -8.18
C THR A 211 -21.34 -7.96 -8.86
N ALA A 212 -20.18 -7.29 -8.91
CA ALA A 212 -18.90 -7.86 -9.24
C ALA A 212 -18.28 -8.45 -7.96
N ASN A 213 -17.98 -9.74 -7.96
CA ASN A 213 -17.26 -10.38 -6.88
C ASN A 213 -15.76 -10.25 -7.15
N LEU A 214 -14.99 -9.71 -6.22
CA LEU A 214 -13.55 -9.52 -6.40
C LEU A 214 -12.74 -10.60 -5.69
N GLU A 215 -11.81 -11.19 -6.42
CA GLU A 215 -10.70 -11.93 -5.86
C GLU A 215 -9.49 -11.01 -5.80
N LEU A 216 -8.99 -10.75 -4.58
CA LEU A 216 -7.88 -9.80 -4.41
C LEU A 216 -6.59 -10.32 -5.04
N LEU A 217 -5.84 -9.43 -5.69
CA LEU A 217 -4.56 -9.74 -6.34
C LEU A 217 -3.39 -9.83 -5.36
N ASP A 218 -3.54 -9.22 -4.18
CA ASP A 218 -2.52 -9.17 -3.16
C ASP A 218 -3.12 -9.36 -1.76
N ARG A 219 -2.26 -9.62 -0.78
CA ARG A 219 -2.65 -9.71 0.63
C ARG A 219 -2.80 -8.32 1.22
N TYR A 220 -3.96 -7.70 1.02
CA TYR A 220 -4.30 -6.40 1.60
C TYR A 220 -4.68 -6.49 3.08
N VAL A 221 -4.51 -5.38 3.82
CA VAL A 221 -5.17 -5.17 5.11
C VAL A 221 -6.68 -5.14 4.89
N ILE A 222 -7.41 -5.99 5.59
CA ILE A 222 -8.86 -6.06 5.48
C ILE A 222 -9.50 -5.03 6.42
N PRO A 223 -10.27 -4.06 5.90
CA PRO A 223 -10.99 -3.09 6.71
C PRO A 223 -12.14 -3.72 7.52
N ALA A 224 -12.84 -2.91 8.30
CA ALA A 224 -14.05 -3.34 9.01
C ALA A 224 -15.07 -3.94 8.03
N LYS A 225 -15.80 -4.98 8.46
CA LYS A 225 -16.92 -5.53 7.68
C LYS A 225 -18.03 -4.51 7.58
N GLY A 226 -18.70 -4.44 6.43
CA GLY A 226 -19.79 -3.50 6.23
C GLY A 226 -19.95 -3.06 4.78
N VAL A 227 -20.72 -2.02 4.61
CA VAL A 227 -21.06 -1.42 3.32
C VAL A 227 -20.33 -0.10 3.17
N TYR A 228 -19.73 0.09 2.00
CA TYR A 228 -18.88 1.24 1.67
C TYR A 228 -19.35 1.96 0.41
N ALA A 229 -19.25 3.27 0.41
CA ALA A 229 -19.25 4.06 -0.82
C ALA A 229 -17.84 3.99 -1.43
N VAL A 230 -17.75 3.58 -2.69
CA VAL A 230 -16.49 3.30 -3.36
C VAL A 230 -16.39 4.00 -4.71
N ARG A 231 -15.16 4.40 -5.07
CA ARG A 231 -14.81 4.73 -6.46
C ARG A 231 -14.10 3.53 -7.07
N VAL A 232 -14.45 3.21 -8.30
CA VAL A 232 -13.92 2.04 -9.00
C VAL A 232 -13.27 2.46 -10.29
N GLN A 233 -11.97 2.25 -10.38
CA GLN A 233 -11.25 2.47 -11.63
C GLN A 233 -11.36 1.21 -12.49
N TYR A 234 -11.91 1.38 -13.69
CA TYR A 234 -11.99 0.40 -14.75
C TYR A 234 -11.41 0.98 -16.04
N GLY A 235 -10.21 0.55 -16.42
CA GLY A 235 -9.44 1.21 -17.46
C GLY A 235 -9.18 2.69 -17.11
N GLU A 236 -9.57 3.59 -17.99
CA GLU A 236 -9.45 5.05 -17.79
C GLU A 236 -10.68 5.67 -17.10
N GLN A 237 -11.72 4.88 -16.86
CA GLN A 237 -12.97 5.37 -16.26
C GLN A 237 -12.91 5.26 -14.73
N MET A 238 -13.45 6.29 -14.06
CA MET A 238 -13.71 6.27 -12.63
C MET A 238 -15.21 6.18 -12.40
N LEU A 239 -15.67 5.05 -11.93
CA LEU A 239 -17.06 4.73 -11.68
C LEU A 239 -17.40 4.86 -10.19
N ARG A 240 -18.66 5.15 -9.86
CA ARG A 240 -19.16 5.15 -8.48
C ARG A 240 -19.77 3.78 -8.16
N GLY A 241 -19.68 3.36 -6.92
CA GLY A 241 -20.25 2.08 -6.51
C GLY A 241 -20.53 1.97 -5.02
N VAL A 242 -21.17 0.87 -4.67
CA VAL A 242 -21.36 0.38 -3.31
C VAL A 242 -20.65 -0.94 -3.19
N MET A 243 -19.80 -1.10 -2.19
CA MET A 243 -19.13 -2.37 -1.91
C MET A 243 -19.62 -2.95 -0.58
N ASN A 244 -20.00 -4.22 -0.58
CA ASN A 244 -20.19 -5.01 0.62
C ASN A 244 -18.91 -5.81 0.91
N LEU A 245 -18.32 -5.59 2.09
CA LEU A 245 -17.24 -6.38 2.64
C LEU A 245 -17.81 -7.30 3.71
N GLY A 246 -17.95 -8.55 3.36
CA GLY A 246 -18.50 -9.60 4.23
C GLY A 246 -17.51 -10.73 4.50
N VAL A 247 -18.02 -11.83 5.04
CA VAL A 247 -17.27 -13.08 5.22
C VAL A 247 -18.12 -14.28 4.86
N LYS A 248 -17.50 -15.27 4.23
CA LYS A 248 -18.13 -16.58 4.00
C LYS A 248 -17.35 -17.69 4.71
N PRO A 249 -18.02 -18.71 5.28
CA PRO A 249 -17.34 -19.90 5.78
C PRO A 249 -16.60 -20.59 4.64
N THR A 250 -15.37 -21.04 4.88
CA THR A 250 -14.63 -21.89 3.95
C THR A 250 -14.83 -23.35 4.28
N PHE A 251 -15.13 -24.20 3.28
CA PHE A 251 -15.36 -25.63 3.47
C PHE A 251 -14.07 -26.42 3.73
N HIS A 252 -12.90 -25.86 3.44
CA HIS A 252 -11.60 -26.57 3.48
C HIS A 252 -10.57 -26.04 4.50
N GLU A 253 -10.83 -24.89 5.11
CA GLU A 253 -10.00 -24.32 6.17
C GLU A 253 -10.90 -23.83 7.31
N SER A 254 -10.49 -24.00 8.55
CA SER A 254 -11.21 -23.56 9.75
C SER A 254 -11.23 -22.02 9.88
N GLY A 255 -11.53 -21.29 8.79
CA GLY A 255 -11.47 -19.84 8.71
C GLY A 255 -12.65 -19.22 7.95
N MET A 256 -12.88 -17.93 8.22
CA MET A 256 -13.80 -17.10 7.44
C MET A 256 -13.02 -16.34 6.37
N LYS A 257 -13.35 -16.56 5.08
CA LYS A 257 -12.74 -15.81 3.97
C LYS A 257 -13.49 -14.50 3.76
N PRO A 258 -12.81 -13.34 3.71
CA PRO A 258 -13.45 -12.07 3.35
C PRO A 258 -14.00 -12.14 1.92
N THR A 259 -15.13 -11.49 1.71
CA THR A 259 -15.77 -11.37 0.39
C THR A 259 -15.95 -9.90 0.05
N PHE A 260 -15.71 -9.57 -1.20
CA PHE A 260 -15.78 -8.21 -1.72
C PHE A 260 -16.77 -8.20 -2.89
N GLU A 261 -17.94 -7.62 -2.68
CA GLU A 261 -19.01 -7.56 -3.67
C GLU A 261 -19.28 -6.11 -4.01
N VAL A 262 -18.98 -5.70 -5.24
CA VAL A 262 -19.12 -4.32 -5.71
C VAL A 262 -20.30 -4.19 -6.67
N HIS A 263 -21.25 -3.32 -6.34
CA HIS A 263 -22.32 -2.88 -7.23
C HIS A 263 -21.95 -1.52 -7.82
N LEU A 264 -21.76 -1.44 -9.13
CA LEU A 264 -21.48 -0.19 -9.83
C LEU A 264 -22.77 0.57 -10.11
N LEU A 265 -22.77 1.86 -9.79
CA LEU A 265 -23.88 2.76 -10.07
C LEU A 265 -23.84 3.20 -11.53
N ASP A 266 -24.99 3.25 -12.17
CA ASP A 266 -25.15 3.75 -13.55
C ASP A 266 -24.23 3.05 -14.58
N PHE A 267 -23.93 1.75 -14.37
CA PHE A 267 -23.06 0.96 -15.23
C PHE A 267 -23.78 -0.23 -15.81
N GLU A 268 -23.69 -0.37 -17.12
CA GLU A 268 -24.15 -1.53 -17.87
C GLU A 268 -22.98 -2.18 -18.61
N GLY A 269 -22.69 -3.42 -18.31
CA GLY A 269 -21.59 -4.15 -18.94
C GLY A 269 -21.24 -5.47 -18.25
N GLN A 270 -20.26 -6.18 -18.84
CA GLN A 270 -19.68 -7.37 -18.25
C GLN A 270 -18.26 -7.08 -17.79
N LEU A 271 -17.96 -7.46 -16.56
CA LEU A 271 -16.67 -7.19 -15.92
C LEU A 271 -15.90 -8.47 -15.57
N TYR A 272 -16.41 -9.65 -15.93
CA TYR A 272 -15.73 -10.92 -15.62
C TYR A 272 -14.32 -10.93 -16.20
N ASP A 273 -13.38 -11.44 -15.41
CA ASP A 273 -11.94 -11.51 -15.70
C ASP A 273 -11.25 -10.15 -15.85
N GLN A 274 -11.98 -9.05 -15.58
CA GLN A 274 -11.40 -7.70 -15.57
C GLN A 274 -10.80 -7.38 -14.21
N GLU A 275 -9.71 -6.65 -14.22
CA GLU A 275 -9.10 -6.07 -13.02
C GLU A 275 -9.79 -4.74 -12.67
N LEU A 276 -10.16 -4.60 -11.42
CA LEU A 276 -10.70 -3.37 -10.86
C LEU A 276 -9.82 -2.87 -9.71
N LYS A 277 -9.58 -1.57 -9.65
CA LYS A 277 -9.06 -0.88 -8.46
C LYS A 277 -10.21 -0.20 -7.76
N VAL A 278 -10.44 -0.56 -6.51
CA VAL A 278 -11.56 -0.07 -5.69
C VAL A 278 -11.02 0.78 -4.56
N GLU A 279 -11.37 2.07 -4.59
CA GLU A 279 -11.08 3.03 -3.53
C GLU A 279 -12.24 3.05 -2.54
N LEU A 280 -11.97 2.70 -1.28
CA LEU A 280 -12.94 2.75 -0.19
C LEU A 280 -12.96 4.18 0.36
N VAL A 281 -14.01 4.93 0.02
CA VAL A 281 -14.08 6.36 0.34
C VAL A 281 -14.77 6.59 1.68
N HIS A 282 -16.00 6.06 1.85
CA HIS A 282 -16.76 6.22 3.09
C HIS A 282 -17.33 4.90 3.58
N TYR A 283 -17.37 4.72 4.88
CA TYR A 283 -18.09 3.62 5.52
C TYR A 283 -19.55 4.03 5.72
N ILE A 284 -20.49 3.27 5.14
CA ILE A 284 -21.91 3.59 5.20
C ILE A 284 -22.56 2.97 6.45
N ARG A 285 -22.37 1.66 6.65
CA ARG A 285 -22.97 0.91 7.75
C ARG A 285 -22.36 -0.48 7.96
N GLU A 286 -22.63 -1.09 9.08
CA GLU A 286 -22.32 -2.49 9.35
C GLU A 286 -23.19 -3.44 8.52
N GLU A 287 -22.70 -4.69 8.33
CA GLU A 287 -23.51 -5.78 7.80
C GLU A 287 -24.68 -6.09 8.75
N ARG A 288 -25.84 -6.39 8.19
CA ARG A 288 -26.99 -6.84 8.95
C ARG A 288 -27.79 -7.92 8.20
N LYS A 289 -28.50 -8.75 8.96
CA LYS A 289 -29.47 -9.72 8.40
C LYS A 289 -30.79 -9.02 8.13
N PHE A 290 -31.49 -9.44 7.08
CA PHE A 290 -32.79 -8.91 6.71
C PHE A 290 -33.87 -9.98 6.89
N ALA A 291 -35.07 -9.56 7.35
CA ALA A 291 -36.18 -10.44 7.59
C ALA A 291 -36.88 -10.89 6.28
N SER A 292 -36.72 -10.13 5.19
CA SER A 292 -37.30 -10.43 3.89
C SER A 292 -36.41 -9.93 2.75
N ILE A 293 -36.65 -10.45 1.54
CA ILE A 293 -35.99 -9.98 0.32
C ILE A 293 -36.33 -8.52 0.01
N ASP A 294 -37.58 -8.12 0.25
CA ASP A 294 -38.02 -6.73 0.02
C ASP A 294 -37.30 -5.74 0.96
N ALA A 295 -37.08 -6.13 2.22
CA ALA A 295 -36.31 -5.33 3.15
C ALA A 295 -34.84 -5.19 2.72
N LEU A 296 -34.24 -6.28 2.17
CA LEU A 296 -32.90 -6.24 1.59
C LEU A 296 -32.85 -5.31 0.38
N ILE A 297 -33.80 -5.42 -0.56
CA ILE A 297 -33.87 -4.58 -1.76
C ILE A 297 -34.00 -3.10 -1.39
N SER A 298 -34.89 -2.79 -0.44
CA SER A 298 -35.07 -1.42 0.05
C SER A 298 -33.78 -0.84 0.63
N GLN A 299 -33.04 -1.63 1.41
CA GLN A 299 -31.77 -1.20 2.01
C GLN A 299 -30.68 -1.00 0.96
N ILE A 300 -30.57 -1.90 -0.04
CA ILE A 300 -29.57 -1.72 -1.12
C ILE A 300 -29.83 -0.44 -1.90
N ARG A 301 -31.11 -0.08 -2.16
CA ARG A 301 -31.46 1.19 -2.78
C ARG A 301 -31.04 2.38 -1.95
N GLU A 302 -31.26 2.34 -0.63
CA GLU A 302 -30.85 3.39 0.30
C GLU A 302 -29.33 3.54 0.33
N ASP A 303 -28.58 2.42 0.38
CA ASP A 303 -27.13 2.40 0.33
C ASP A 303 -26.61 3.01 -0.99
N ALA A 304 -27.22 2.67 -2.13
CA ALA A 304 -26.87 3.22 -3.42
C ALA A 304 -27.11 4.75 -3.51
N LEU A 305 -28.25 5.23 -3.02
CA LEU A 305 -28.54 6.67 -2.95
C LEU A 305 -27.57 7.40 -2.01
N THR A 306 -27.23 6.77 -0.88
CA THR A 306 -26.26 7.33 0.07
C THR A 306 -24.88 7.41 -0.55
N ALA A 307 -24.42 6.33 -1.21
CA ALA A 307 -23.14 6.33 -1.90
C ALA A 307 -23.09 7.38 -3.03
N ALA A 308 -24.16 7.48 -3.85
CA ALA A 308 -24.22 8.49 -4.89
C ALA A 308 -24.06 9.92 -4.36
N ARG A 309 -24.68 10.23 -3.20
CA ARG A 309 -24.57 11.52 -2.53
C ARG A 309 -23.19 11.77 -1.91
N LEU A 310 -22.57 10.75 -1.30
CA LEU A 310 -21.25 10.86 -0.67
C LEU A 310 -20.12 10.98 -1.67
N LEU A 311 -20.33 10.47 -2.90
CA LEU A 311 -19.33 10.46 -3.97
C LEU A 311 -19.54 11.56 -5.03
N SER A 312 -20.54 12.42 -4.83
CA SER A 312 -20.83 13.56 -5.71
C SER A 312 -19.77 14.66 -5.64
#